data_525a46972af355ff6196d7c80295fe08
#
_entry.id   525a46972af355ff6196d7c80295fe08
#
_cell.length_a   1.000
_cell.length_b   1.000
_cell.length_c   1.000
_cell.angle_alpha   90.00
_cell.angle_beta   90.00
_cell.angle_gamma   90.00
#
_symmetry.space_group_name_H-M   'P 1'
#
loop_
_entity.id
_entity.type
_entity.pdbx_description
1 polymer ?
#
loop_
_entity_poly.entity_id
_entity_poly.type
_entity_poly.pdbx_seq_one_letter_code
_entity_poly.pdbx_strand_id
1 'polypeptide(L)'
;MAGCASKPTMPRVPGIGIDRDGPLPNPPPDLAKVPDATPRLESIRNGGPNKPYEVLGERYQPMTADDPYADRGLASWYGRKFHGRPTASGEVYNMYAMTAAHATLPIPSYARVRNPANGKEVIVRINDRGPFHKGRIIDLSYTAALKLDVLRGVTPVEVRRITYAEIRSGQWPGSGNAPASEPAPVFVPDTPPGAPQRETTATVAGIGYWLQFGAFAGLDAAESLRQRVAEADLSLLPLLTIVREAGTHRLRAGPFPSADEARATADRLRGDGLPTTLIEKR
;
A
#
# COMPACT_ATOMS: atom_id res chain seq x y z
N MET A 1 44.97 16.85 56.52
CA MET A 1 45.16 16.39 55.13
C MET A 1 43.87 15.72 54.71
N ALA A 2 43.07 16.44 53.91
CA ALA A 2 41.79 15.97 53.43
C ALA A 2 41.97 15.45 51.99
N GLY A 3 41.80 14.15 51.80
CA GLY A 3 41.90 13.49 50.48
C GLY A 3 40.57 13.60 49.73
N CYS A 4 40.54 14.37 48.65
CA CYS A 4 39.43 14.40 47.72
C CYS A 4 39.42 13.13 46.87
N ALA A 5 38.45 12.24 47.12
CA ALA A 5 38.20 11.08 46.30
C ALA A 5 37.40 11.51 45.05
N SER A 6 38.05 11.56 43.89
CA SER A 6 37.40 11.77 42.58
C SER A 6 36.57 10.54 42.23
N LYS A 7 35.25 10.71 42.02
CA LYS A 7 34.34 9.67 41.50
C LYS A 7 34.75 9.36 40.04
N PRO A 8 34.85 8.08 39.65
CA PRO A 8 35.10 7.71 38.26
C PRO A 8 33.89 8.10 37.42
N THR A 9 34.10 8.94 36.42
CA THR A 9 33.12 9.26 35.38
C THR A 9 33.00 8.06 34.46
N MET A 10 31.86 7.35 34.52
CA MET A 10 31.55 6.31 33.55
C MET A 10 31.46 6.91 32.13
N PRO A 11 32.03 6.28 31.13
CA PRO A 11 31.89 6.72 29.75
C PRO A 11 30.41 6.71 29.39
N ARG A 12 29.90 7.82 28.90
CA ARG A 12 28.54 7.98 28.38
C ARG A 12 28.43 7.11 27.15
N VAL A 13 27.81 5.93 27.29
CA VAL A 13 27.41 5.08 26.15
C VAL A 13 26.55 5.96 25.26
N PRO A 14 26.84 6.12 23.96
CA PRO A 14 25.95 6.83 23.05
C PRO A 14 24.57 6.20 23.18
N GLY A 15 23.57 6.99 23.54
CA GLY A 15 22.23 6.52 23.79
C GLY A 15 21.78 5.67 22.60
N ILE A 16 21.37 4.44 22.87
CA ILE A 16 20.53 3.66 21.97
C ILE A 16 19.28 4.53 21.79
N GLY A 17 19.31 5.35 20.74
CA GLY A 17 18.12 6.10 20.32
C GLY A 17 17.04 5.07 20.15
N ILE A 18 15.99 5.16 20.97
CA ILE A 18 14.77 4.41 20.72
C ILE A 18 14.41 4.77 19.29
N ASP A 19 14.65 3.82 18.37
CA ASP A 19 14.46 4.03 16.94
C ASP A 19 12.95 4.20 16.69
N ARG A 20 12.48 5.45 16.88
CA ARG A 20 11.09 5.82 16.65
C ARG A 20 10.83 5.73 15.16
N ASP A 21 9.69 5.15 14.78
CA ASP A 21 9.23 5.21 13.42
C ASP A 21 8.97 6.68 13.00
N GLY A 22 9.14 6.98 11.72
CA GLY A 22 9.07 8.35 11.26
C GLY A 22 9.09 8.47 9.74
N PRO A 23 9.10 9.71 9.22
CA PRO A 23 9.26 9.94 7.78
C PRO A 23 10.67 9.56 7.33
N LEU A 24 10.83 9.33 6.03
CA LEU A 24 12.15 9.34 5.41
C LEU A 24 12.74 10.75 5.45
N PRO A 25 14.09 10.89 5.46
CA PRO A 25 14.74 12.19 5.58
C PRO A 25 14.33 13.22 4.52
N ASN A 26 14.05 12.78 3.30
CA ASN A 26 13.63 13.61 2.19
C ASN A 26 12.35 13.05 1.57
N PRO A 27 11.16 13.32 2.16
CA PRO A 27 9.91 12.88 1.56
C PRO A 27 9.71 13.56 0.20
N PRO A 28 9.09 12.88 -0.77
CA PRO A 28 8.74 13.49 -2.05
C PRO A 28 8.00 14.82 -1.85
N PRO A 29 8.24 15.83 -2.71
CA PRO A 29 7.44 17.04 -2.70
C PRO A 29 5.98 16.73 -3.07
N ASP A 30 5.06 17.61 -2.70
CA ASP A 30 3.67 17.56 -3.14
C ASP A 30 2.82 16.35 -2.68
N LEU A 31 3.22 15.65 -1.62
CA LEU A 31 2.45 14.52 -1.07
C LEU A 31 1.01 14.88 -0.72
N ALA A 32 0.74 16.15 -0.39
CA ALA A 32 -0.63 16.63 -0.17
C ALA A 32 -1.49 16.60 -1.45
N LYS A 33 -0.87 16.59 -2.63
CA LYS A 33 -1.56 16.51 -3.93
C LYS A 33 -1.82 15.07 -4.39
N VAL A 34 -1.25 14.06 -3.71
CA VAL A 34 -1.53 12.65 -4.03
C VAL A 34 -3.03 12.42 -3.98
N PRO A 35 -3.66 11.91 -5.06
CA PRO A 35 -5.10 11.66 -5.06
C PRO A 35 -5.45 10.61 -4.02
N ASP A 36 -6.64 10.70 -3.48
CA ASP A 36 -7.19 9.68 -2.60
C ASP A 36 -7.29 8.33 -3.30
N ALA A 37 -7.34 7.25 -2.53
CA ALA A 37 -7.58 5.93 -3.11
C ALA A 37 -8.95 5.95 -3.83
N THR A 38 -8.95 5.49 -5.08
CA THR A 38 -10.20 5.35 -5.85
C THR A 38 -10.85 4.02 -5.52
N PRO A 39 -12.03 4.00 -4.86
CA PRO A 39 -12.75 2.78 -4.56
C PRO A 39 -13.11 2.01 -5.84
N ARG A 40 -12.85 0.71 -5.83
CA ARG A 40 -13.19 -0.21 -6.91
C ARG A 40 -13.67 -1.54 -6.32
N LEU A 41 -14.40 -2.30 -7.09
CA LEU A 41 -14.83 -3.63 -6.67
C LEU A 41 -13.62 -4.57 -6.65
N GLU A 42 -13.18 -4.92 -5.46
CA GLU A 42 -12.15 -5.93 -5.22
C GLU A 42 -12.74 -7.03 -4.35
N SER A 43 -12.64 -8.28 -4.80
CA SER A 43 -13.19 -9.42 -4.05
C SER A 43 -12.54 -9.53 -2.67
N ILE A 44 -13.36 -9.59 -1.63
CA ILE A 44 -12.92 -9.91 -0.28
C ILE A 44 -12.43 -11.35 -0.29
N ARG A 45 -11.17 -11.56 0.04
CA ARG A 45 -10.56 -12.90 0.02
C ARG A 45 -11.11 -13.73 1.18
N ASN A 46 -11.54 -14.96 0.88
CA ASN A 46 -11.80 -15.95 1.92
C ASN A 46 -10.46 -16.53 2.39
N GLY A 47 -10.13 -16.33 3.67
CA GLY A 47 -8.87 -16.82 4.21
C GLY A 47 -7.72 -15.80 4.05
N GLY A 48 -6.46 -16.27 4.10
CA GLY A 48 -5.31 -15.38 4.08
C GLY A 48 -5.38 -14.30 5.17
N PRO A 49 -5.31 -13.00 4.79
CA PRO A 49 -5.36 -11.91 5.76
C PRO A 49 -6.72 -11.77 6.47
N ASN A 50 -7.79 -12.42 5.99
CA ASN A 50 -9.12 -12.36 6.57
C ASN A 50 -9.46 -13.56 7.47
N LYS A 51 -8.50 -14.45 7.78
CA LYS A 51 -8.65 -15.47 8.81
C LYS A 51 -8.60 -14.84 10.21
N PRO A 52 -9.27 -15.45 11.20
CA PRO A 52 -9.03 -15.10 12.60
C PRO A 52 -7.55 -15.21 12.94
N TYR A 53 -7.04 -14.28 13.72
CA TYR A 53 -5.65 -14.26 14.13
C TYR A 53 -5.50 -13.73 15.56
N GLU A 54 -4.33 -13.96 16.16
CA GLU A 54 -4.02 -13.52 17.50
C GLU A 54 -2.70 -12.74 17.51
N VAL A 55 -2.68 -11.60 18.16
CA VAL A 55 -1.49 -10.77 18.35
C VAL A 55 -1.49 -10.20 19.77
N LEU A 56 -0.36 -10.32 20.46
CA LEU A 56 -0.19 -9.84 21.86
C LEU A 56 -1.26 -10.39 22.83
N GLY A 57 -1.74 -11.62 22.60
CA GLY A 57 -2.77 -12.26 23.43
C GLY A 57 -4.19 -11.80 23.16
N GLU A 58 -4.40 -10.86 22.23
CA GLU A 58 -5.73 -10.40 21.79
C GLU A 58 -6.13 -11.11 20.49
N ARG A 59 -7.38 -11.61 20.46
CA ARG A 59 -7.92 -12.31 19.30
C ARG A 59 -8.73 -11.35 18.43
N TYR A 60 -8.46 -11.37 17.13
CA TYR A 60 -9.10 -10.54 16.11
C TYR A 60 -9.89 -11.42 15.14
N GLN A 61 -11.13 -11.00 14.85
CA GLN A 61 -12.01 -11.64 13.90
C GLN A 61 -12.25 -10.70 12.72
N PRO A 62 -11.52 -10.84 11.60
CA PRO A 62 -11.76 -10.02 10.42
C PRO A 62 -13.13 -10.27 9.82
N MET A 63 -13.71 -9.21 9.28
CA MET A 63 -14.93 -9.27 8.48
C MET A 63 -14.63 -9.99 7.16
N THR A 64 -15.52 -10.87 6.74
CA THR A 64 -15.41 -11.65 5.49
C THR A 64 -16.52 -11.35 4.49
N ALA A 65 -17.46 -10.46 4.86
CA ALA A 65 -18.58 -10.03 4.03
C ALA A 65 -18.53 -8.51 3.76
N ASP A 66 -19.37 -8.06 2.81
CA ASP A 66 -19.51 -6.65 2.42
C ASP A 66 -20.41 -5.87 3.39
N ASP A 67 -20.28 -6.13 4.70
CA ASP A 67 -21.08 -5.45 5.71
C ASP A 67 -20.63 -3.99 5.91
N PRO A 68 -21.55 -3.07 6.20
CA PRO A 68 -21.21 -1.70 6.58
C PRO A 68 -20.44 -1.70 7.91
N TYR A 69 -19.52 -0.77 8.03
CA TYR A 69 -18.73 -0.54 9.25
C TYR A 69 -18.56 0.95 9.48
N ALA A 70 -18.76 1.39 10.72
CA ALA A 70 -18.43 2.73 11.17
C ALA A 70 -17.99 2.68 12.62
N ASP A 71 -16.89 3.36 12.93
CA ASP A 71 -16.35 3.43 14.28
C ASP A 71 -15.64 4.78 14.52
N ARG A 72 -15.45 5.12 15.79
CA ARG A 72 -14.71 6.29 16.26
C ARG A 72 -13.62 5.84 17.23
N GLY A 73 -12.41 6.29 17.00
CA GLY A 73 -11.29 5.93 17.84
C GLY A 73 -10.03 6.71 17.46
N LEU A 74 -8.90 6.22 17.89
CA LEU A 74 -7.63 6.90 17.64
C LEU A 74 -6.97 6.36 16.38
N ALA A 75 -6.43 7.28 15.56
CA ALA A 75 -5.54 6.96 14.46
C ALA A 75 -4.09 7.24 14.84
N SER A 76 -3.19 6.42 14.34
CA SER A 76 -1.78 6.75 14.22
C SER A 76 -1.32 6.54 12.77
N TRP A 77 -0.03 6.57 12.53
CA TRP A 77 0.54 6.29 11.22
C TRP A 77 1.83 5.49 11.35
N TYR A 78 2.19 4.76 10.29
CA TYR A 78 3.40 3.95 10.20
C TYR A 78 4.25 4.42 9.02
N GLY A 79 5.56 4.43 9.21
CA GLY A 79 6.48 5.13 8.33
C GLY A 79 7.60 4.25 7.79
N ARG A 80 8.82 4.82 7.83
CA ARG A 80 10.02 4.25 7.20
C ARG A 80 10.38 2.83 7.65
N LYS A 81 10.06 2.45 8.90
CA LYS A 81 10.35 1.10 9.40
C LYS A 81 9.61 0.00 8.67
N PHE A 82 8.45 0.32 8.13
CA PHE A 82 7.58 -0.61 7.41
C PHE A 82 7.66 -0.43 5.90
N HIS A 83 8.16 0.72 5.44
CA HIS A 83 8.28 1.00 4.01
C HIS A 83 9.11 -0.06 3.30
N GLY A 84 8.59 -0.57 2.17
CA GLY A 84 9.21 -1.66 1.42
C GLY A 84 8.96 -3.07 1.96
N ARG A 85 8.31 -3.23 3.13
CA ARG A 85 7.96 -4.55 3.69
C ARG A 85 6.61 -5.04 3.18
N PRO A 86 6.39 -6.36 3.13
CA PRO A 86 5.08 -6.91 2.76
C PRO A 86 4.04 -6.58 3.84
N THR A 87 2.85 -6.19 3.39
CA THR A 87 1.65 -6.02 4.21
C THR A 87 0.92 -7.35 4.39
N ALA A 88 -0.13 -7.36 5.21
CA ALA A 88 -0.98 -8.54 5.38
C ALA A 88 -1.66 -9.00 4.08
N SER A 89 -1.89 -8.11 3.12
CA SER A 89 -2.40 -8.46 1.78
C SER A 89 -1.34 -9.15 0.90
N GLY A 90 -0.07 -9.08 1.27
CA GLY A 90 1.09 -9.50 0.48
C GLY A 90 1.62 -8.41 -0.47
N GLU A 91 1.03 -7.23 -0.45
CA GLU A 91 1.52 -6.06 -1.19
C GLU A 91 2.73 -5.44 -0.46
N VAL A 92 3.60 -4.78 -1.19
CA VAL A 92 4.68 -4.01 -0.57
C VAL A 92 4.12 -2.70 -0.03
N TYR A 93 4.35 -2.44 1.26
CA TYR A 93 3.93 -1.20 1.88
C TYR A 93 4.66 0.00 1.30
N ASN A 94 3.90 0.92 0.75
CA ASN A 94 4.39 2.23 0.34
C ASN A 94 3.80 3.32 1.25
N MET A 95 4.63 3.93 2.10
CA MET A 95 4.21 4.98 3.02
C MET A 95 3.66 6.23 2.31
N TYR A 96 3.92 6.38 1.01
CA TYR A 96 3.45 7.51 0.20
C TYR A 96 2.14 7.22 -0.57
N ALA A 97 1.64 5.99 -0.52
CA ALA A 97 0.35 5.63 -1.08
C ALA A 97 -0.80 5.95 -0.11
N MET A 98 -2.03 6.06 -0.63
CA MET A 98 -3.22 6.27 0.20
C MET A 98 -3.77 4.93 0.72
N THR A 99 -3.05 4.36 1.70
CA THR A 99 -3.37 3.06 2.32
C THR A 99 -3.44 3.15 3.84
N ALA A 100 -4.02 2.12 4.46
CA ALA A 100 -4.07 2.01 5.91
C ALA A 100 -4.13 0.55 6.37
N ALA A 101 -3.76 0.33 7.64
CA ALA A 101 -3.94 -0.91 8.37
C ALA A 101 -5.16 -0.82 9.29
N HIS A 102 -5.99 -1.87 9.28
CA HIS A 102 -7.14 -2.01 10.17
C HIS A 102 -7.23 -3.44 10.70
N ALA A 103 -7.58 -3.58 11.99
CA ALA A 103 -7.57 -4.89 12.64
C ALA A 103 -8.62 -5.85 12.06
N THR A 104 -9.80 -5.37 11.70
CA THR A 104 -10.94 -6.24 11.36
C THR A 104 -11.60 -5.95 10.02
N LEU A 105 -11.42 -4.78 9.40
CA LEU A 105 -11.98 -4.52 8.07
C LEU A 105 -11.49 -5.56 7.05
N PRO A 106 -12.30 -5.92 6.04
CA PRO A 106 -11.88 -6.85 5.01
C PRO A 106 -10.63 -6.36 4.27
N ILE A 107 -9.76 -7.27 3.91
CA ILE A 107 -8.63 -7.01 3.01
C ILE A 107 -8.85 -7.78 1.70
N PRO A 108 -8.85 -7.05 0.55
CA PRO A 108 -8.83 -5.60 0.40
C PRO A 108 -10.20 -4.97 0.65
N SER A 109 -10.23 -3.70 1.07
CA SER A 109 -11.43 -2.86 1.11
C SER A 109 -11.05 -1.38 1.11
N TYR A 110 -12.05 -0.49 1.14
CA TYR A 110 -11.84 0.96 1.18
C TYR A 110 -12.58 1.57 2.37
N ALA A 111 -11.98 2.61 2.93
CA ALA A 111 -12.58 3.34 4.03
C ALA A 111 -12.38 4.85 3.85
N ARG A 112 -13.42 5.62 4.20
CA ARG A 112 -13.30 7.04 4.47
C ARG A 112 -12.82 7.21 5.90
N VAL A 113 -11.79 8.03 6.08
CA VAL A 113 -11.30 8.45 7.39
C VAL A 113 -11.48 9.95 7.50
N ARG A 114 -12.12 10.40 8.58
CA ARG A 114 -12.37 11.82 8.86
C ARG A 114 -11.72 12.22 10.17
N ASN A 115 -11.06 13.35 10.17
CA ASN A 115 -10.60 14.02 11.39
C ASN A 115 -11.68 15.03 11.84
N PRO A 116 -12.42 14.76 12.93
CA PRO A 116 -13.52 15.63 13.35
C PRO A 116 -13.06 17.00 13.86
N ALA A 117 -11.78 17.13 14.27
CA ALA A 117 -11.27 18.38 14.82
C ALA A 117 -11.03 19.47 13.73
N ASN A 118 -10.77 19.05 12.47
CA ASN A 118 -10.50 19.97 11.38
C ASN A 118 -11.39 19.75 10.15
N GLY A 119 -12.26 18.73 10.18
CA GLY A 119 -13.18 18.39 9.09
C GLY A 119 -12.51 17.72 7.87
N LYS A 120 -11.19 17.54 7.85
CA LYS A 120 -10.48 16.89 6.74
C LYS A 120 -10.87 15.44 6.62
N GLU A 121 -10.96 14.96 5.39
CA GLU A 121 -11.31 13.58 5.06
C GLU A 121 -10.36 13.04 4.01
N VAL A 122 -10.13 11.74 4.03
CA VAL A 122 -9.40 11.00 2.99
C VAL A 122 -10.06 9.65 2.75
N ILE A 123 -9.88 9.12 1.53
CA ILE A 123 -10.19 7.72 1.23
C ILE A 123 -8.89 6.95 1.16
N VAL A 124 -8.84 5.84 1.90
CA VAL A 124 -7.70 4.94 1.95
C VAL A 124 -8.12 3.52 1.55
N ARG A 125 -7.18 2.79 0.96
CA ARG A 125 -7.34 1.35 0.73
C ARG A 125 -6.79 0.59 1.93
N ILE A 126 -7.58 -0.31 2.47
CA ILE A 126 -7.19 -1.19 3.58
C ILE A 126 -6.47 -2.41 2.99
N ASN A 127 -5.19 -2.51 3.23
CA ASN A 127 -4.35 -3.58 2.71
C ASN A 127 -3.44 -4.22 3.77
N ASP A 128 -3.54 -3.77 5.04
CA ASP A 128 -2.70 -4.27 6.11
C ASP A 128 -3.49 -4.50 7.40
N ARG A 129 -2.90 -5.27 8.35
CA ARG A 129 -3.43 -5.58 9.68
C ARG A 129 -2.75 -4.75 10.75
N GLY A 130 -3.54 -4.32 11.71
CA GLY A 130 -3.22 -3.43 12.83
C GLY A 130 -4.27 -2.33 12.93
N PRO A 131 -4.15 -1.41 13.89
CA PRO A 131 -3.19 -1.39 15.00
C PRO A 131 -3.45 -2.48 16.07
N PHE A 132 -2.40 -2.80 16.83
CA PHE A 132 -2.47 -3.76 17.95
C PHE A 132 -2.28 -3.07 19.31
N HIS A 133 -2.37 -1.76 19.35
CA HIS A 133 -2.34 -0.95 20.58
C HIS A 133 -3.76 -0.53 20.98
N LYS A 134 -4.09 -0.69 22.25
CA LYS A 134 -5.43 -0.34 22.78
C LYS A 134 -5.83 1.10 22.47
N GLY A 135 -7.08 1.28 22.08
CA GLY A 135 -7.67 2.58 21.76
C GLY A 135 -7.41 3.09 20.34
N ARG A 136 -6.48 2.51 19.61
CA ARG A 136 -6.30 2.82 18.18
C ARG A 136 -7.17 1.89 17.33
N ILE A 137 -7.80 2.46 16.30
CA ILE A 137 -8.65 1.71 15.37
C ILE A 137 -8.05 1.63 13.96
N ILE A 138 -7.17 2.56 13.59
CA ILE A 138 -6.56 2.60 12.27
C ILE A 138 -5.14 3.15 12.35
N ASP A 139 -4.23 2.57 11.57
CA ASP A 139 -2.91 3.12 11.31
C ASP A 139 -2.82 3.54 9.83
N LEU A 140 -2.54 4.81 9.60
CA LEU A 140 -2.52 5.45 8.28
C LEU A 140 -1.13 5.37 7.64
N SER A 141 -1.06 5.37 6.34
CA SER A 141 0.18 5.71 5.63
C SER A 141 0.60 7.15 5.95
N TYR A 142 1.86 7.47 5.72
CA TYR A 142 2.38 8.82 5.93
C TYR A 142 1.60 9.89 5.14
N THR A 143 1.32 9.63 3.86
CA THR A 143 0.55 10.57 3.01
C THR A 143 -0.89 10.75 3.49
N ALA A 144 -1.57 9.68 3.87
CA ALA A 144 -2.92 9.77 4.43
C ALA A 144 -2.92 10.57 5.74
N ALA A 145 -1.95 10.33 6.62
CA ALA A 145 -1.78 11.06 7.87
C ALA A 145 -1.45 12.55 7.64
N LEU A 146 -0.61 12.85 6.65
CA LEU A 146 -0.30 14.23 6.24
C LEU A 146 -1.55 14.98 5.80
N LYS A 147 -2.36 14.38 4.93
CA LYS A 147 -3.61 14.99 4.41
C LYS A 147 -4.65 15.21 5.49
N LEU A 148 -4.76 14.30 6.47
CA LEU A 148 -5.67 14.41 7.62
C LEU A 148 -5.15 15.32 8.73
N ASP A 149 -3.89 15.78 8.65
CA ASP A 149 -3.20 16.55 9.69
C ASP A 149 -3.09 15.78 11.03
N VAL A 150 -2.70 14.51 10.95
CA VAL A 150 -2.50 13.64 12.12
C VAL A 150 -1.05 13.19 12.32
N LEU A 151 -0.09 13.81 11.62
CA LEU A 151 1.33 13.45 11.76
C LEU A 151 1.92 13.74 13.15
N ARG A 152 1.34 14.68 13.89
CA ARG A 152 1.88 15.14 15.19
C ARG A 152 1.68 14.13 16.32
N GLY A 153 0.87 13.11 16.12
CA GLY A 153 0.60 12.11 17.15
C GLY A 153 -0.72 11.38 16.96
N VAL A 154 -1.08 10.61 17.97
CA VAL A 154 -2.33 9.86 17.99
C VAL A 154 -3.52 10.83 18.06
N THR A 155 -4.45 10.72 17.12
CA THR A 155 -5.53 11.69 16.90
C THR A 155 -6.88 10.99 16.79
N PRO A 156 -7.97 11.53 17.38
CA PRO A 156 -9.31 11.01 17.16
C PRO A 156 -9.75 11.10 15.71
N VAL A 157 -10.32 10.03 15.19
CA VAL A 157 -10.87 9.95 13.84
C VAL A 157 -12.17 9.17 13.80
N GLU A 158 -12.93 9.38 12.74
CA GLU A 158 -14.08 8.58 12.35
C GLU A 158 -13.67 7.72 11.13
N VAL A 159 -13.91 6.42 11.22
CA VAL A 159 -13.63 5.46 10.13
C VAL A 159 -14.95 4.90 9.64
N ARG A 160 -15.21 4.96 8.34
CA ARG A 160 -16.37 4.37 7.71
C ARG A 160 -15.95 3.57 6.47
N ARG A 161 -16.29 2.29 6.45
CA ARG A 161 -16.07 1.44 5.28
C ARG A 161 -16.95 1.89 4.11
N ILE A 162 -16.41 1.80 2.91
CA ILE A 162 -17.14 2.01 1.66
C ILE A 162 -17.57 0.62 1.15
N THR A 163 -18.87 0.42 1.00
CA THR A 163 -19.47 -0.86 0.60
C THR A 163 -19.45 -1.05 -0.92
N TYR A 164 -19.65 -2.26 -1.38
CA TYR A 164 -19.79 -2.54 -2.81
C TYR A 164 -20.98 -1.84 -3.46
N ALA A 165 -22.08 -1.67 -2.69
CA ALA A 165 -23.25 -0.93 -3.18
C ALA A 165 -22.89 0.56 -3.45
N GLU A 166 -22.16 1.19 -2.54
CA GLU A 166 -21.68 2.55 -2.70
C GLU A 166 -20.69 2.66 -3.86
N ILE A 167 -19.77 1.69 -4.01
CA ILE A 167 -18.83 1.67 -5.14
C ILE A 167 -19.57 1.56 -6.47
N ARG A 168 -20.56 0.66 -6.58
CA ARG A 168 -21.35 0.50 -7.81
C ARG A 168 -22.18 1.73 -8.17
N SER A 169 -22.73 2.41 -7.18
CA SER A 169 -23.52 3.63 -7.40
C SER A 169 -22.66 4.87 -7.67
N GLY A 170 -21.34 4.80 -7.44
CA GLY A 170 -20.47 5.98 -7.48
C GLY A 170 -20.74 6.98 -6.34
N GLN A 171 -21.55 6.60 -5.35
CA GLN A 171 -22.01 7.47 -4.27
C GLN A 171 -21.40 7.01 -2.93
N TRP A 172 -20.21 7.44 -2.63
CA TRP A 172 -19.61 7.28 -1.31
C TRP A 172 -19.28 8.65 -0.71
N PRO A 173 -19.29 8.80 0.62
CA PRO A 173 -18.92 10.04 1.28
C PRO A 173 -17.48 10.44 0.93
N GLY A 174 -17.29 11.65 0.44
CA GLY A 174 -16.00 12.13 -0.07
C GLY A 174 -15.81 11.98 -1.58
N SER A 175 -16.81 11.46 -2.32
CA SER A 175 -16.83 11.43 -3.80
C SER A 175 -17.16 12.79 -4.42
N GLY A 176 -16.73 13.90 -3.79
CA GLY A 176 -16.99 15.24 -4.31
C GLY A 176 -16.55 15.39 -5.76
N ASN A 177 -17.51 15.39 -6.68
CA ASN A 177 -17.44 15.81 -8.09
C ASN A 177 -16.20 15.34 -8.88
N ALA A 178 -15.91 14.05 -8.91
CA ALA A 178 -15.33 13.50 -10.13
C ALA A 178 -16.51 13.25 -11.11
N PRO A 179 -16.45 13.73 -12.38
CA PRO A 179 -17.46 13.37 -13.35
C PRO A 179 -17.53 11.85 -13.41
N ALA A 180 -18.74 11.32 -13.30
CA ALA A 180 -19.00 9.89 -13.47
C ALA A 180 -18.38 9.48 -14.82
N SER A 181 -17.25 8.78 -14.77
CA SER A 181 -16.82 8.01 -15.91
C SER A 181 -17.88 6.95 -16.10
N GLU A 182 -18.57 7.01 -17.24
CA GLU A 182 -19.56 6.03 -17.65
C GLU A 182 -19.04 4.61 -17.37
N PRO A 183 -19.88 3.74 -16.79
CA PRO A 183 -19.50 2.35 -16.65
C PRO A 183 -19.24 1.80 -18.04
N ALA A 184 -18.02 1.35 -18.28
CA ALA A 184 -17.70 0.58 -19.47
C ALA A 184 -18.73 -0.55 -19.62
N PRO A 185 -19.27 -0.82 -20.83
CA PRO A 185 -20.31 -1.81 -21.02
C PRO A 185 -19.85 -3.17 -20.49
N VAL A 186 -20.61 -3.70 -19.53
CA VAL A 186 -20.42 -5.06 -19.03
C VAL A 186 -20.84 -6.00 -20.16
N PHE A 187 -19.85 -6.52 -20.86
CA PHE A 187 -20.08 -7.65 -21.77
C PHE A 187 -20.33 -8.89 -20.90
N VAL A 188 -21.57 -9.35 -20.85
CA VAL A 188 -21.95 -10.61 -20.23
C VAL A 188 -21.89 -11.67 -21.34
N PRO A 189 -20.92 -12.59 -21.35
CA PRO A 189 -21.01 -13.74 -22.24
C PRO A 189 -21.97 -14.76 -21.64
N ASP A 190 -22.97 -15.14 -22.40
CA ASP A 190 -23.77 -16.34 -22.13
C ASP A 190 -22.85 -17.55 -22.08
N THR A 191 -22.74 -18.18 -20.93
CA THR A 191 -21.95 -19.41 -20.77
C THR A 191 -22.89 -20.58 -20.57
N PRO A 192 -22.85 -21.60 -21.45
CA PRO A 192 -23.52 -22.85 -21.20
C PRO A 192 -22.85 -23.64 -20.07
N PRO A 193 -23.59 -24.47 -19.30
CA PRO A 193 -23.06 -25.18 -18.15
C PRO A 193 -22.21 -26.38 -18.58
N GLY A 194 -20.98 -26.43 -18.07
CA GLY A 194 -20.16 -27.64 -18.03
C GLY A 194 -18.82 -27.58 -18.75
N ALA A 195 -17.79 -27.04 -18.10
CA ALA A 195 -16.40 -27.36 -18.38
C ALA A 195 -15.53 -27.13 -17.14
N PRO A 196 -14.46 -27.92 -16.93
CA PRO A 196 -13.68 -27.91 -15.70
C PRO A 196 -12.89 -26.61 -15.52
N GLN A 197 -12.87 -26.12 -14.29
CA GLN A 197 -12.13 -24.93 -13.89
C GLN A 197 -10.63 -25.13 -14.12
N ARG A 198 -10.09 -24.43 -15.11
CA ARG A 198 -8.65 -24.17 -15.22
C ARG A 198 -8.32 -22.99 -14.32
N GLU A 199 -7.34 -23.18 -13.46
CA GLU A 199 -6.72 -22.09 -12.70
C GLU A 199 -6.26 -20.98 -13.64
N THR A 200 -6.97 -19.87 -13.64
CA THR A 200 -6.56 -18.67 -14.37
C THR A 200 -5.61 -17.85 -13.49
N THR A 201 -4.33 -18.02 -13.71
CA THR A 201 -3.34 -16.98 -13.37
C THR A 201 -3.78 -15.69 -14.04
N ALA A 202 -4.11 -14.68 -13.23
CA ALA A 202 -4.54 -13.38 -13.70
C ALA A 202 -3.45 -12.72 -14.55
N THR A 203 -3.63 -12.77 -15.86
CA THR A 203 -2.84 -11.99 -16.83
C THR A 203 -3.40 -10.58 -16.82
N VAL A 204 -2.69 -9.64 -16.23
CA VAL A 204 -2.94 -8.21 -16.44
C VAL A 204 -2.45 -7.88 -17.85
N ALA A 205 -3.30 -8.07 -18.84
CA ALA A 205 -3.07 -7.65 -20.22
C ALA A 205 -3.52 -6.19 -20.38
N GLY A 206 -2.67 -5.24 -19.96
CA GLY A 206 -2.81 -3.84 -20.35
C GLY A 206 -2.05 -3.59 -21.63
N ILE A 207 -2.72 -3.03 -22.65
CA ILE A 207 -2.06 -2.43 -23.81
C ILE A 207 -1.19 -1.27 -23.27
N GLY A 208 0.10 -1.26 -23.59
CA GLY A 208 1.00 -0.21 -23.12
C GLY A 208 2.47 -0.59 -23.26
N TYR A 209 3.34 0.37 -22.90
CA TYR A 209 4.78 0.18 -22.91
C TYR A 209 5.25 -0.30 -21.54
N TRP A 210 6.18 -1.27 -21.52
CA TRP A 210 6.69 -1.88 -20.31
C TRP A 210 8.21 -1.94 -20.35
N LEU A 211 8.84 -1.76 -19.19
CA LEU A 211 10.26 -2.03 -19.00
C LEU A 211 10.42 -3.39 -18.33
N GLN A 212 11.24 -4.27 -18.89
CA GLN A 212 11.66 -5.51 -18.27
C GLN A 212 13.08 -5.39 -17.76
N PHE A 213 13.31 -5.72 -16.50
CA PHE A 213 14.61 -5.64 -15.84
C PHE A 213 15.36 -6.96 -15.82
N GLY A 214 14.64 -8.07 -15.96
CA GLY A 214 15.25 -9.39 -15.95
C GLY A 214 14.25 -10.53 -15.89
N ALA A 215 14.75 -11.75 -16.04
CA ALA A 215 14.02 -13.00 -15.85
C ALA A 215 14.87 -13.92 -14.96
N PHE A 216 14.28 -14.47 -13.89
CA PHE A 216 14.96 -15.19 -12.83
C PHE A 216 14.30 -16.55 -12.59
N ALA A 217 15.08 -17.57 -12.31
CA ALA A 217 14.55 -18.89 -11.92
C ALA A 217 13.92 -18.86 -10.53
N GLY A 218 14.47 -18.06 -9.59
CA GLY A 218 13.98 -17.91 -8.23
C GLY A 218 13.27 -16.57 -8.00
N LEU A 219 12.27 -16.58 -7.13
CA LEU A 219 11.54 -15.37 -6.72
C LEU A 219 12.44 -14.39 -5.97
N ASP A 220 13.33 -14.89 -5.10
CA ASP A 220 14.21 -14.08 -4.25
C ASP A 220 15.14 -13.18 -5.08
N ALA A 221 15.65 -13.68 -6.23
CA ALA A 221 16.48 -12.89 -7.14
C ALA A 221 15.68 -11.78 -7.83
N ALA A 222 14.43 -12.04 -8.20
CA ALA A 222 13.54 -11.03 -8.77
C ALA A 222 13.17 -9.95 -7.73
N GLU A 223 12.92 -10.34 -6.48
CA GLU A 223 12.62 -9.43 -5.38
C GLU A 223 13.84 -8.56 -5.02
N SER A 224 15.05 -9.13 -4.98
CA SER A 224 16.28 -8.38 -4.73
C SER A 224 16.52 -7.32 -5.81
N LEU A 225 16.26 -7.65 -7.08
CA LEU A 225 16.36 -6.65 -8.16
C LEU A 225 15.25 -5.61 -8.06
N ARG A 226 14.02 -6.00 -7.69
CA ARG A 226 12.92 -5.06 -7.47
C ARG A 226 13.26 -4.01 -6.42
N GLN A 227 13.88 -4.45 -5.32
CA GLN A 227 14.33 -3.53 -4.27
C GLN A 227 15.39 -2.54 -4.80
N ARG A 228 16.38 -3.02 -5.54
CA ARG A 228 17.42 -2.16 -6.14
C ARG A 228 16.84 -1.15 -7.14
N VAL A 229 15.87 -1.55 -7.96
CA VAL A 229 15.18 -0.65 -8.89
C VAL A 229 14.38 0.40 -8.11
N ALA A 230 13.70 -0.01 -7.04
CA ALA A 230 12.95 0.90 -6.20
C ALA A 230 13.86 1.88 -5.41
N GLU A 231 15.07 1.46 -5.03
CA GLU A 231 16.07 2.33 -4.40
C GLU A 231 16.63 3.37 -5.39
N ALA A 232 16.82 3.00 -6.66
CA ALA A 232 17.30 3.89 -7.70
C ALA A 232 16.21 4.89 -8.16
N ASP A 233 14.96 4.45 -8.28
CA ASP A 233 13.84 5.31 -8.66
C ASP A 233 12.54 4.87 -7.95
N LEU A 234 12.25 5.52 -6.83
CA LEU A 234 11.06 5.26 -6.01
C LEU A 234 9.74 5.50 -6.76
N SER A 235 9.73 6.31 -7.80
CA SER A 235 8.53 6.57 -8.61
C SER A 235 8.06 5.33 -9.38
N LEU A 236 8.94 4.38 -9.60
CA LEU A 236 8.63 3.13 -10.29
C LEU A 236 7.99 2.08 -9.39
N LEU A 237 8.08 2.23 -8.08
CA LEU A 237 7.61 1.22 -7.12
C LEU A 237 6.16 0.78 -7.36
N PRO A 238 5.20 1.68 -7.64
CA PRO A 238 3.81 1.29 -7.96
C PRO A 238 3.66 0.61 -9.33
N LEU A 239 4.64 0.76 -10.21
CA LEU A 239 4.64 0.19 -11.55
C LEU A 239 5.38 -1.17 -11.61
N LEU A 240 6.19 -1.50 -10.59
CA LEU A 240 6.99 -2.71 -10.54
C LEU A 240 6.12 -3.94 -10.25
N THR A 241 6.17 -4.92 -11.13
CA THR A 241 5.44 -6.18 -10.99
C THR A 241 6.35 -7.35 -11.33
N ILE A 242 6.32 -8.41 -10.51
CA ILE A 242 6.96 -9.69 -10.83
C ILE A 242 5.89 -10.61 -11.41
N VAL A 243 6.09 -11.00 -12.67
CA VAL A 243 5.19 -11.90 -13.40
C VAL A 243 5.86 -13.26 -13.58
N ARG A 244 5.16 -14.34 -13.25
CA ARG A 244 5.63 -15.70 -13.50
C ARG A 244 5.18 -16.13 -14.90
N GLU A 245 6.14 -16.32 -15.80
CA GLU A 245 5.91 -16.78 -17.17
C GLU A 245 6.86 -17.94 -17.50
N ALA A 246 6.33 -19.04 -17.98
CA ALA A 246 7.11 -20.23 -18.37
C ALA A 246 8.13 -20.70 -17.29
N GLY A 247 7.74 -20.68 -16.02
CA GLY A 247 8.59 -21.12 -14.91
C GLY A 247 9.64 -20.09 -14.46
N THR A 248 9.72 -18.93 -15.08
CA THR A 248 10.61 -17.82 -14.71
C THR A 248 9.87 -16.65 -14.11
N HIS A 249 10.49 -15.95 -13.14
CA HIS A 249 10.00 -14.73 -12.54
C HIS A 249 10.60 -13.53 -13.29
N ARG A 250 9.75 -12.73 -13.94
CA ARG A 250 10.15 -11.55 -14.71
C ARG A 250 9.77 -10.29 -13.99
N LEU A 251 10.76 -9.43 -13.68
CA LEU A 251 10.51 -8.12 -13.12
C LEU A 251 10.22 -7.13 -14.24
N ARG A 252 9.07 -6.46 -14.17
CA ARG A 252 8.61 -5.46 -15.14
C ARG A 252 8.12 -4.20 -14.43
N ALA A 253 8.26 -3.04 -15.09
CA ALA A 253 7.59 -1.80 -14.69
C ALA A 253 6.65 -1.35 -15.81
N GLY A 254 5.46 -0.89 -15.44
CA GLY A 254 4.47 -0.37 -16.39
C GLY A 254 3.02 -0.65 -15.97
N PRO A 255 2.04 -0.31 -16.82
CA PRO A 255 2.22 0.28 -18.14
C PRO A 255 2.66 1.75 -18.11
N PHE A 256 3.51 2.18 -19.03
CA PHE A 256 3.83 3.58 -19.25
C PHE A 256 2.88 4.17 -20.29
N PRO A 257 2.51 5.47 -20.16
CA PRO A 257 1.60 6.12 -21.09
C PRO A 257 2.14 6.25 -22.52
N SER A 258 3.48 6.33 -22.67
CA SER A 258 4.14 6.46 -23.97
C SER A 258 5.46 5.70 -24.03
N ALA A 259 5.90 5.41 -25.26
CA ALA A 259 7.21 4.81 -25.51
C ALA A 259 8.36 5.72 -25.07
N ASP A 260 8.19 7.04 -25.21
CA ASP A 260 9.22 8.02 -24.89
C ASP A 260 9.44 8.14 -23.39
N GLU A 261 8.37 8.09 -22.59
CA GLU A 261 8.46 8.05 -21.13
C GLU A 261 9.13 6.77 -20.64
N ALA A 262 8.77 5.63 -21.20
CA ALA A 262 9.41 4.36 -20.90
C ALA A 262 10.91 4.38 -21.29
N ARG A 263 11.28 4.95 -22.44
CA ARG A 263 12.69 5.09 -22.85
C ARG A 263 13.46 6.01 -21.93
N ALA A 264 12.93 7.20 -21.63
CA ALA A 264 13.58 8.15 -20.73
C ALA A 264 13.84 7.53 -19.35
N THR A 265 12.88 6.76 -18.83
CA THR A 265 13.03 6.01 -17.58
C THR A 265 14.10 4.91 -17.71
N ALA A 266 14.12 4.17 -18.83
CA ALA A 266 15.12 3.15 -19.07
C ALA A 266 16.54 3.72 -19.11
N ASP A 267 16.70 4.88 -19.73
CA ASP A 267 18.02 5.53 -19.89
C ASP A 267 18.56 6.04 -18.55
N ARG A 268 17.71 6.60 -17.68
CA ARG A 268 18.08 6.96 -16.31
C ARG A 268 18.56 5.74 -15.54
N LEU A 269 17.78 4.67 -15.54
CA LEU A 269 18.10 3.45 -14.78
C LEU A 269 19.35 2.73 -15.29
N ARG A 270 19.64 2.80 -16.60
CA ARG A 270 20.91 2.28 -17.13
C ARG A 270 22.11 3.08 -16.63
N GLY A 271 21.95 4.39 -16.43
CA GLY A 271 22.95 5.23 -15.77
C GLY A 271 23.29 4.76 -14.37
N ASP A 272 22.32 4.20 -13.64
CA ASP A 272 22.46 3.61 -12.31
C ASP A 272 22.88 2.13 -12.33
N GLY A 273 23.27 1.60 -13.50
CA GLY A 273 23.73 0.22 -13.67
C GLY A 273 22.62 -0.85 -13.64
N LEU A 274 21.38 -0.45 -13.86
CA LEU A 274 20.24 -1.37 -13.89
C LEU A 274 19.91 -1.80 -15.32
N PRO A 275 19.87 -3.10 -15.64
CA PRO A 275 19.53 -3.58 -16.97
C PRO A 275 18.04 -3.33 -17.26
N THR A 276 17.73 -2.71 -18.39
CA THR A 276 16.36 -2.44 -18.81
C THR A 276 16.13 -2.77 -20.28
N THR A 277 15.02 -3.43 -20.60
CA THR A 277 14.56 -3.73 -21.96
C THR A 277 13.14 -3.21 -22.13
N LEU A 278 12.90 -2.41 -23.17
CA LEU A 278 11.56 -1.93 -23.51
C LEU A 278 10.76 -3.06 -24.17
N ILE A 279 9.54 -3.28 -23.70
CA ILE A 279 8.58 -4.24 -24.27
C ILE A 279 7.31 -3.49 -24.62
N GLU A 280 6.85 -3.60 -25.84
CA GLU A 280 5.52 -3.18 -26.26
C GLU A 280 4.56 -4.37 -26.14
N LYS A 281 3.51 -4.25 -25.36
CA LYS A 281 2.39 -5.19 -25.34
C LYS A 281 1.21 -4.56 -26.08
N ARG A 282 0.80 -5.21 -27.14
CA ARG A 282 -0.41 -4.89 -27.89
C ARG A 282 -1.60 -5.70 -27.41
#